data_b7b3b91c408f637753ae9e3c0642fc2d
#
_entry.id   b7b3b91c408f637753ae9e3c0642fc2d
#
_cell.length_a   1.000
_cell.length_b   1.000
_cell.length_c   1.000
_cell.angle_alpha   90.00
_cell.angle_beta   90.00
_cell.angle_gamma   90.00
#
_symmetry.space_group_name_H-M   'P 1'
#
loop_
_entity.id
_entity.type
_entity.pdbx_description
1 polymer ?
#
loop_
_entity_poly.entity_id
_entity_poly.type
_entity_poly.pdbx_seq_one_letter_code
_entity_poly.pdbx_strand_id
1 'polypeptide(L)'
;MATTVRSGYSGTPLARKLGIKPGHRVHVHGAPDDYARLLAPLPEGVVFARRAGADVDLVHLFATAREDLAKRLASLRKALRADAALWVSWPQRASKVATTITEDTIRELALPLGYVDIKVCAVDAVWSGLKLVVRKELR
;
A
#
# COMPACT_ATOMS: atom_id res chain seq x y z
N MET A 1 -5.60 3.79 27.23
CA MET A 1 -5.68 3.72 26.60
C MET A 1 -5.83 3.32 25.84
N ALA A 2 -6.02 3.34 25.53
CA ALA A 2 -6.23 2.99 24.91
C ALA A 2 -5.85 2.62 24.09
N THR A 3 -5.69 2.47 23.99
CA THR A 3 -5.37 2.19 23.32
C THR A 3 -5.36 1.57 22.63
N THR A 4 -5.50 1.76 22.78
CA THR A 4 -5.57 1.23 22.12
C THR A 4 -5.67 0.24 21.57
N VAL A 5 -6.36 -0.06 21.99
CA VAL A 5 -6.36 -1.13 21.37
C VAL A 5 -6.96 -1.30 20.09
N ARG A 6 -6.32 -1.74 19.13
CA ARG A 6 -6.80 -1.92 17.83
C ARG A 6 -6.45 -3.30 17.40
N SER A 7 -7.40 -4.02 16.84
CA SER A 7 -7.14 -5.38 16.47
C SER A 7 -6.03 -5.47 15.47
N GLY A 8 -5.13 -6.39 15.67
CA GLY A 8 -4.01 -6.60 14.79
C GLY A 8 -2.88 -5.62 14.95
N TYR A 9 -3.00 -4.68 15.86
CA TYR A 9 -1.97 -3.67 16.01
C TYR A 9 -0.93 -4.12 17.01
N SER A 10 0.31 -3.93 16.63
CA SER A 10 1.44 -4.19 17.48
C SER A 10 1.87 -2.97 18.27
N GLY A 11 1.12 -1.87 18.17
CA GLY A 11 1.51 -0.60 18.75
C GLY A 11 2.38 0.25 17.86
N THR A 12 2.83 -0.29 16.73
CA THR A 12 3.63 0.48 15.77
C THR A 12 2.72 1.37 14.93
N PRO A 13 3.04 2.67 14.80
CA PRO A 13 2.25 3.56 13.95
C PRO A 13 2.19 3.06 12.50
N LEU A 14 1.05 3.26 11.85
CA LEU A 14 0.84 2.77 10.49
C LEU A 14 1.88 3.32 9.51
N ALA A 15 2.19 4.62 9.60
CA ALA A 15 3.17 5.21 8.69
C ALA A 15 4.51 4.49 8.77
N ARG A 16 4.92 4.09 9.97
CA ARG A 16 6.16 3.34 10.15
C ARG A 16 6.05 1.91 9.59
N LYS A 17 4.91 1.27 9.78
CA LYS A 17 4.68 -0.07 9.24
C LYS A 17 4.76 -0.05 7.72
N LEU A 18 4.26 0.99 7.08
CA LEU A 18 4.32 1.16 5.64
C LEU A 18 5.71 1.53 5.14
N GLY A 19 6.60 1.96 6.03
CA GLY A 19 7.94 2.37 5.65
C GLY A 19 8.03 3.79 5.15
N ILE A 20 7.08 4.65 5.52
CA ILE A 20 7.13 6.07 5.17
C ILE A 20 8.19 6.74 6.03
N LYS A 21 9.14 7.39 5.40
CA LYS A 21 10.28 8.04 6.07
C LYS A 21 10.21 9.54 5.93
N PRO A 22 10.95 10.29 6.77
CA PRO A 22 10.98 11.76 6.62
C PRO A 22 11.35 12.16 5.20
N GLY A 23 10.66 13.16 4.68
CA GLY A 23 10.92 13.72 3.36
C GLY A 23 10.36 12.90 2.19
N HIS A 24 9.71 11.77 2.46
CA HIS A 24 9.16 10.92 1.40
C HIS A 24 8.03 11.62 0.64
N ARG A 25 7.96 11.35 -0.65
CA ARG A 25 6.81 11.71 -1.48
C ARG A 25 5.96 10.46 -1.62
N VAL A 26 4.72 10.56 -1.20
CA VAL A 26 3.79 9.43 -1.14
C VAL A 26 2.60 9.71 -2.04
N HIS A 27 2.23 8.75 -2.87
CA HIS A 27 1.02 8.84 -3.67
C HIS A 27 0.01 7.82 -3.14
N VAL A 28 -1.23 8.26 -2.93
CA VAL A 28 -2.28 7.42 -2.39
C VAL A 28 -3.45 7.40 -3.35
N HIS A 29 -3.99 6.22 -3.61
CA HIS A 29 -5.16 6.08 -4.48
C HIS A 29 -6.21 5.22 -3.83
N GLY A 30 -7.45 5.72 -3.80
CA GLY A 30 -8.59 4.95 -3.33
C GLY A 30 -8.69 4.79 -1.83
N ALA A 31 -7.99 5.62 -1.06
CA ALA A 31 -7.95 5.49 0.39
C ALA A 31 -9.30 5.75 1.03
N PRO A 32 -9.57 5.13 2.20
CA PRO A 32 -10.76 5.46 2.98
C PRO A 32 -10.68 6.89 3.51
N ASP A 33 -11.84 7.45 3.86
CA ASP A 33 -11.95 8.86 4.27
C ASP A 33 -11.08 9.20 5.49
N ASP A 34 -10.87 8.24 6.38
CA ASP A 34 -10.11 8.47 7.61
C ASP A 34 -8.62 8.17 7.45
N TYR A 35 -8.14 8.05 6.24
CA TYR A 35 -6.75 7.64 5.98
C TYR A 35 -5.73 8.56 6.65
N ALA A 36 -5.94 9.87 6.57
CA ALA A 36 -5.01 10.82 7.19
C ALA A 36 -4.89 10.57 8.69
N ARG A 37 -5.99 10.26 9.33
CA ARG A 37 -6.00 9.96 10.77
C ARG A 37 -5.30 8.63 11.05
N LEU A 38 -5.49 7.65 10.17
CA LEU A 38 -4.82 6.35 10.32
C LEU A 38 -3.31 6.48 10.23
N LEU A 39 -2.83 7.41 9.41
CA LEU A 39 -1.39 7.61 9.23
C LEU A 39 -0.73 8.44 10.30
N ALA A 40 -1.49 9.28 11.01
CA ALA A 40 -0.91 10.18 11.99
C ALA A 40 -0.28 9.42 13.15
N PRO A 41 0.87 9.87 13.67
CA PRO A 41 1.66 11.00 13.20
C PRO A 41 2.52 10.63 11.99
N LEU A 42 2.66 11.58 11.06
CA LEU A 42 3.52 11.39 9.90
C LEU A 42 4.95 11.82 10.22
N PRO A 43 5.94 11.18 9.60
CA PRO A 43 7.31 11.68 9.69
C PRO A 43 7.41 13.10 9.10
N GLU A 44 8.41 13.83 9.54
CA GLU A 44 8.63 15.21 9.12
C GLU A 44 8.89 15.28 7.62
N GLY A 45 8.30 16.27 6.96
CA GLY A 45 8.59 16.56 5.57
C GLY A 45 7.92 15.65 4.55
N VAL A 46 7.00 14.78 4.99
CA VAL A 46 6.27 13.93 4.06
C VAL A 46 5.33 14.78 3.21
N VAL A 47 5.37 14.56 1.91
CA VAL A 47 4.53 15.26 0.93
C VAL A 47 3.68 14.25 0.19
N PHE A 48 2.40 14.56 0.02
CA PHE A 48 1.50 13.69 -0.77
C PHE A 48 1.47 14.18 -2.20
N ALA A 49 1.94 13.33 -3.12
CA ALA A 49 1.98 13.64 -4.54
C ALA A 49 0.63 13.30 -5.18
N ARG A 50 0.17 14.17 -6.06
CA ARG A 50 -1.12 13.97 -6.73
C ARG A 50 -1.08 12.87 -7.77
N ARG A 51 0.10 12.60 -8.32
CA ARG A 51 0.29 11.59 -9.36
C ARG A 51 1.47 10.70 -9.00
N ALA A 52 1.40 9.46 -9.48
CA ALA A 52 2.53 8.56 -9.40
C ALA A 52 3.53 8.91 -10.51
N GLY A 53 4.79 8.99 -10.15
CA GLY A 53 5.85 9.32 -11.12
C GLY A 53 7.21 8.97 -10.54
N ALA A 54 8.25 9.31 -11.28
CA ALA A 54 9.62 8.95 -10.91
C ALA A 54 10.09 9.58 -9.61
N ASP A 55 9.43 10.64 -9.16
CA ASP A 55 9.78 11.34 -7.92
C ASP A 55 9.05 10.80 -6.69
N VAL A 56 8.18 9.79 -6.86
CA VAL A 56 7.42 9.22 -5.75
C VAL A 56 8.21 8.08 -5.12
N ASP A 57 8.29 8.10 -3.79
CA ASP A 57 9.03 7.09 -3.03
C ASP A 57 8.19 5.90 -2.67
N LEU A 58 6.89 6.11 -2.46
CA LEU A 58 5.99 5.07 -2.00
C LEU A 58 4.58 5.36 -2.49
N VAL A 59 3.92 4.31 -3.00
CA VAL A 59 2.52 4.38 -3.41
C VAL A 59 1.72 3.47 -2.49
N HIS A 60 0.55 3.96 -2.04
CA HIS A 60 -0.41 3.14 -1.32
C HIS A 60 -1.70 3.09 -2.13
N LEU A 61 -1.97 1.94 -2.71
CA LEU A 61 -3.09 1.70 -3.61
C LEU A 61 -4.14 0.86 -2.88
N PHE A 62 -5.38 1.38 -2.83
CA PHE A 62 -6.52 0.64 -2.28
C PHE A 62 -7.38 0.17 -3.45
N ALA A 63 -7.73 -1.10 -3.46
CA ALA A 63 -8.49 -1.67 -4.57
C ALA A 63 -9.45 -2.74 -4.07
N THR A 64 -10.58 -2.89 -4.76
CA THR A 64 -11.57 -3.93 -4.46
C THR A 64 -11.83 -4.84 -5.66
N ALA A 65 -11.46 -4.41 -6.87
CA ALA A 65 -11.72 -5.15 -8.10
C ALA A 65 -10.43 -5.58 -8.77
N ARG A 66 -10.34 -6.86 -9.11
CA ARG A 66 -9.17 -7.45 -9.75
C ARG A 66 -8.78 -6.71 -11.04
N GLU A 67 -9.76 -6.39 -11.87
CA GLU A 67 -9.48 -5.74 -13.15
C GLU A 67 -8.90 -4.35 -12.99
N ASP A 68 -9.44 -3.59 -12.05
CA ASP A 68 -8.91 -2.26 -11.74
C ASP A 68 -7.48 -2.37 -11.22
N LEU A 69 -7.24 -3.31 -10.32
CA LEU A 69 -5.91 -3.54 -9.77
C LEU A 69 -4.90 -3.90 -10.86
N ALA A 70 -5.30 -4.78 -11.78
CA ALA A 70 -4.42 -5.20 -12.87
C ALA A 70 -3.96 -4.01 -13.72
N LYS A 71 -4.89 -3.12 -14.06
CA LYS A 71 -4.57 -1.94 -14.85
C LYS A 71 -3.64 -1.00 -14.11
N ARG A 72 -3.92 -0.78 -12.83
CA ARG A 72 -3.12 0.15 -12.03
C ARG A 72 -1.72 -0.38 -11.79
N LEU A 73 -1.58 -1.68 -11.54
CA LEU A 73 -0.26 -2.26 -11.34
C LEU A 73 0.60 -2.13 -12.59
N ALA A 74 0.03 -2.39 -13.77
CA ALA A 74 0.75 -2.27 -15.02
C ALA A 74 1.20 -0.83 -15.26
N SER A 75 0.32 0.12 -14.99
CA SER A 75 0.60 1.54 -15.15
C SER A 75 1.69 2.01 -14.17
N LEU A 76 1.56 1.61 -12.92
CA LEU A 76 2.52 2.00 -11.89
C LEU A 76 3.91 1.41 -12.13
N ARG A 77 3.97 0.18 -12.66
CA ARG A 77 5.28 -0.41 -12.97
C ARG A 77 6.07 0.43 -13.95
N LYS A 78 5.38 1.08 -14.88
CA LYS A 78 6.01 1.96 -15.87
C LYS A 78 6.33 3.33 -15.31
N ALA A 79 5.45 3.85 -14.45
CA ALA A 79 5.57 5.23 -13.96
C ALA A 79 6.59 5.39 -12.84
N LEU A 80 6.71 4.40 -11.97
CA LEU A 80 7.55 4.48 -10.79
C LEU A 80 8.99 4.08 -11.10
N ARG A 81 9.93 4.69 -10.37
CA ARG A 81 11.31 4.22 -10.47
C ARG A 81 11.41 2.84 -9.79
N ALA A 82 12.42 2.08 -10.15
CA ALA A 82 12.54 0.68 -9.76
C ALA A 82 12.72 0.47 -8.26
N ASP A 83 13.18 1.48 -7.52
CA ASP A 83 13.39 1.36 -6.07
C ASP A 83 12.26 1.94 -5.24
N ALA A 84 11.16 2.37 -5.87
CA ALA A 84 9.98 2.82 -5.14
C ALA A 84 9.23 1.63 -4.56
N ALA A 85 8.59 1.85 -3.42
CA ALA A 85 7.77 0.82 -2.78
C ALA A 85 6.31 0.99 -3.19
N LEU A 86 5.61 -0.13 -3.28
CA LEU A 86 4.19 -0.13 -3.62
C LEU A 86 3.44 -1.00 -2.62
N TRP A 87 2.49 -0.39 -1.91
CA TRP A 87 1.58 -1.13 -1.05
C TRP A 87 0.25 -1.27 -1.76
N VAL A 88 -0.27 -2.50 -1.80
CA VAL A 88 -1.62 -2.77 -2.29
C VAL A 88 -2.47 -3.19 -1.11
N SER A 89 -3.55 -2.46 -0.84
CA SER A 89 -4.48 -2.81 0.23
C SER A 89 -5.80 -3.27 -0.37
N TRP A 90 -6.37 -4.29 0.24
CA TRP A 90 -7.63 -4.88 -0.18
C TRP A 90 -8.45 -5.19 1.07
N PRO A 91 -9.80 -5.30 0.94
CA PRO A 91 -10.63 -5.67 2.08
C PRO A 91 -10.36 -7.11 2.48
N GLN A 92 -10.03 -7.32 3.75
CA GLN A 92 -9.83 -8.67 4.24
C GLN A 92 -11.16 -9.40 4.33
N ARG A 93 -11.10 -10.72 4.25
CA ARG A 93 -12.31 -11.55 4.21
C ARG A 93 -13.24 -11.28 5.37
N ALA A 94 -12.71 -11.15 6.58
CA ALA A 94 -13.50 -10.95 7.79
C ALA A 94 -14.27 -9.64 7.79
N SER A 95 -13.89 -8.67 6.97
CA SER A 95 -14.59 -7.38 6.89
C SER A 95 -15.94 -7.50 6.18
N LYS A 96 -16.10 -8.54 5.37
CA LYS A 96 -17.29 -8.78 4.55
C LYS A 96 -17.56 -7.71 3.51
N VAL A 97 -16.61 -6.83 3.26
CA VAL A 97 -16.69 -5.88 2.16
C VAL A 97 -16.47 -6.64 0.86
N ALA A 98 -17.34 -6.39 -0.13
CA ALA A 98 -17.26 -7.10 -1.40
C ALA A 98 -15.96 -6.80 -2.13
N THR A 99 -15.29 -7.85 -2.60
CA THR A 99 -14.04 -7.70 -3.34
C THR A 99 -13.77 -8.95 -4.17
N THR A 100 -13.09 -8.76 -5.29
CA THR A 100 -12.58 -9.88 -6.09
C THR A 100 -11.09 -10.09 -5.87
N ILE A 101 -10.52 -9.44 -4.85
CA ILE A 101 -9.08 -9.46 -4.57
C ILE A 101 -8.80 -10.25 -3.30
N THR A 102 -7.83 -11.16 -3.39
CA THR A 102 -7.21 -11.80 -2.24
C THR A 102 -5.72 -11.52 -2.31
N GLU A 103 -4.99 -11.94 -1.29
CA GLU A 103 -3.54 -11.84 -1.28
C GLU A 103 -2.94 -12.53 -2.50
N ASP A 104 -3.45 -13.73 -2.85
CA ASP A 104 -2.97 -14.46 -4.01
C ASP A 104 -3.28 -13.77 -5.32
N THR A 105 -4.42 -13.08 -5.41
CA THR A 105 -4.76 -12.28 -6.58
C THR A 105 -3.67 -11.24 -6.86
N ILE A 106 -3.22 -10.57 -5.81
CA ILE A 106 -2.18 -9.55 -5.94
C ILE A 106 -0.90 -10.18 -6.47
N ARG A 107 -0.50 -11.33 -5.95
CA ARG A 107 0.69 -12.04 -6.42
C ARG A 107 0.57 -12.43 -7.88
N GLU A 108 -0.59 -12.97 -8.27
CA GLU A 108 -0.84 -13.37 -9.65
C GLU A 108 -0.65 -12.23 -10.63
N LEU A 109 -1.08 -11.02 -10.23
CA LEU A 109 -1.00 -9.85 -11.09
C LEU A 109 0.37 -9.19 -11.04
N ALA A 110 1.01 -9.19 -9.89
CA ALA A 110 2.24 -8.44 -9.66
C ALA A 110 3.50 -9.16 -10.12
N LEU A 111 3.57 -10.47 -9.89
CA LEU A 111 4.79 -11.23 -10.21
C LEU A 111 5.18 -11.15 -11.67
N PRO A 112 4.23 -11.29 -12.63
CA PRO A 112 4.60 -11.17 -14.04
C PRO A 112 5.13 -9.79 -14.44
N LEU A 113 4.80 -8.76 -13.66
CA LEU A 113 5.27 -7.41 -13.92
C LEU A 113 6.67 -7.14 -13.37
N GLY A 114 7.23 -8.10 -12.65
CA GLY A 114 8.57 -7.94 -12.08
C GLY A 114 8.60 -7.56 -10.61
N TYR A 115 7.44 -7.52 -9.96
CA TYR A 115 7.36 -7.28 -8.51
C TYR A 115 7.54 -8.57 -7.73
N VAL A 116 7.90 -8.41 -6.47
CA VAL A 116 7.89 -9.48 -5.48
C VAL A 116 7.27 -8.90 -4.20
N ASP A 117 6.50 -9.72 -3.50
CA ASP A 117 5.89 -9.32 -2.24
C ASP A 117 6.85 -9.61 -1.10
N ILE A 118 6.97 -8.65 -0.17
CA ILE A 118 7.95 -8.77 0.91
C ILE A 118 7.37 -8.60 2.31
N LYS A 119 6.16 -8.08 2.44
CA LYS A 119 5.60 -7.82 3.77
C LYS A 119 4.09 -7.68 3.71
N VAL A 120 3.43 -8.15 4.75
CA VAL A 120 1.98 -7.99 4.93
C VAL A 120 1.75 -7.20 6.21
N CYS A 121 0.76 -6.30 6.22
CA CYS A 121 0.36 -5.65 7.46
C CYS A 121 -1.14 -5.38 7.44
N ALA A 122 -1.70 -5.25 8.66
CA ALA A 122 -3.06 -4.76 8.82
C ALA A 122 -3.02 -3.25 8.74
N VAL A 123 -3.88 -2.66 7.89
CA VAL A 123 -4.03 -1.21 7.80
C VAL A 123 -5.06 -0.74 8.82
N ASP A 124 -6.23 -1.37 8.82
CA ASP A 124 -7.26 -1.14 9.83
C ASP A 124 -8.15 -2.39 9.91
N ALA A 125 -9.35 -2.25 10.46
CA ALA A 125 -10.25 -3.39 10.64
C ALA A 125 -10.73 -3.97 9.30
N VAL A 126 -10.74 -3.17 8.24
CA VAL A 126 -11.21 -3.59 6.92
C VAL A 126 -10.05 -3.97 5.99
N TRP A 127 -9.02 -3.16 5.96
CA TRP A 127 -7.98 -3.23 4.93
C TRP A 127 -6.73 -3.96 5.40
N SER A 128 -6.27 -4.90 4.60
CA SER A 128 -4.96 -5.52 4.71
C SER A 128 -4.06 -4.98 3.62
N GLY A 129 -2.75 -4.92 3.85
CA GLY A 129 -1.81 -4.42 2.88
C GLY A 129 -0.70 -5.42 2.57
N LEU A 130 -0.31 -5.48 1.31
CA LEU A 130 0.80 -6.30 0.83
C LEU A 130 1.82 -5.38 0.18
N LYS A 131 3.06 -5.43 0.63
CA LYS A 131 4.12 -4.60 0.10
C LYS A 131 4.80 -5.28 -1.07
N LEU A 132 4.90 -4.55 -2.18
CA LEU A 132 5.54 -5.01 -3.40
C LEU A 132 6.76 -4.14 -3.68
N VAL A 133 7.83 -4.79 -4.14
CA VAL A 133 9.03 -4.11 -4.62
C VAL A 133 9.45 -4.79 -5.93
N VAL A 134 10.14 -4.04 -6.79
CA VAL A 134 10.68 -4.62 -8.01
C VAL A 134 11.78 -5.61 -7.62
N ARG A 135 11.78 -6.77 -8.27
CA ARG A 135 12.80 -7.79 -7.99
C ARG A 135 14.20 -7.20 -8.16
N LYS A 136 15.11 -7.65 -7.31
CA LYS A 136 16.46 -7.12 -7.24
C LYS A 136 17.16 -7.09 -8.59
N GLU A 137 17.04 -8.15 -9.36
CA GLU A 137 17.70 -8.24 -10.66
C GLU A 137 17.11 -7.34 -11.72
N LEU A 138 15.95 -6.72 -11.45
CA LEU A 138 15.31 -5.78 -12.38
C LEU A 138 15.46 -4.33 -11.97
N ARG A 139 16.19 -4.07 -10.91
CA ARG A 139 16.38 -2.69 -10.42
C ARG A 139 17.58 -2.01 -11.03
#